data_6d9f6e7ecd78cafe07ed360414d2f0fd
#
_entry.id   6d9f6e7ecd78cafe07ed360414d2f0fd
#
_cell.length_a   1.000
_cell.length_b   1.000
_cell.length_c   1.000
_cell.angle_alpha   90.00
_cell.angle_beta   90.00
_cell.angle_gamma   90.00
#
_symmetry.space_group_name_H-M   'P 1'
#
loop_
_entity.id
_entity.type
_entity.pdbx_description
1 polymer ?
#
loop_
_entity_poly.entity_id
_entity_poly.type
_entity_poly.pdbx_seq_one_letter_code
_entity_poly.pdbx_strand_id
1 'polypeptide(L)'
;EDFNSSPITAIKEAELKKLFDGLMKWPAEFKPLRKVEKLIQDKVKLYQDEQKIDWATAELLAYSSLLTEGKDVRMSGQDVKRGTFSHRHAVLYDESTSLEYNRLNHFTETQAPFRIYNSLLSEYAVLGFEYGYALANPNALVLWEAQFGDFCNGAQIIIDQFIAGAETKWQRMN
;
A
#
# COMPACT_ATOMS: atom_id res chain seq x y z
N GLU A 1 -3.28 -20.39 21.46
CA GLU A 1 -3.33 -20.07 20.02
C GLU A 1 -3.20 -21.34 19.21
N ASP A 2 -4.07 -21.53 18.21
CA ASP A 2 -4.03 -22.70 17.35
C ASP A 2 -3.15 -22.43 16.13
N PHE A 3 -1.91 -22.89 16.18
CA PHE A 3 -0.96 -22.82 15.05
C PHE A 3 -1.10 -24.01 14.08
N ASN A 4 -2.07 -24.89 14.28
CA ASN A 4 -2.25 -26.09 13.45
C ASN A 4 -3.12 -25.83 12.22
N SER A 5 -3.80 -24.70 12.16
CA SER A 5 -4.62 -24.31 11.02
C SER A 5 -4.07 -23.03 10.37
N SER A 6 -4.07 -22.98 9.05
CA SER A 6 -3.73 -21.78 8.27
C SER A 6 -5.01 -21.21 7.64
N PRO A 7 -5.33 -19.94 7.86
CA PRO A 7 -6.52 -19.34 7.24
C PRO A 7 -6.38 -19.31 5.73
N ILE A 8 -7.52 -19.40 5.03
CA ILE A 8 -7.55 -19.21 3.57
C ILE A 8 -7.48 -17.71 3.30
N THR A 9 -6.35 -17.26 2.72
CA THR A 9 -6.10 -15.85 2.37
C THR A 9 -6.15 -15.58 0.87
N ALA A 10 -6.38 -16.62 0.06
CA ALA A 10 -6.46 -16.49 -1.39
C ALA A 10 -7.77 -15.85 -1.82
N ILE A 11 -7.69 -15.00 -2.87
CA ILE A 11 -8.86 -14.47 -3.58
C ILE A 11 -9.09 -15.25 -4.89
N LYS A 12 -10.31 -15.20 -5.41
CA LYS A 12 -10.67 -15.89 -6.67
C LYS A 12 -9.97 -15.23 -7.86
N GLU A 13 -9.56 -16.02 -8.83
CA GLU A 13 -8.87 -15.53 -10.04
C GLU A 13 -9.69 -14.47 -10.80
N ALA A 14 -10.99 -14.65 -10.92
CA ALA A 14 -11.87 -13.67 -11.56
C ALA A 14 -11.89 -12.32 -10.83
N GLU A 15 -11.80 -12.33 -9.52
CA GLU A 15 -11.70 -11.12 -8.70
C GLU A 15 -10.32 -10.48 -8.85
N LEU A 16 -9.26 -11.27 -8.77
CA LEU A 16 -7.90 -10.81 -9.02
C LEU A 16 -7.78 -10.09 -10.35
N LYS A 17 -8.35 -10.69 -11.42
CA LYS A 17 -8.37 -10.09 -12.75
C LYS A 17 -9.13 -8.76 -12.77
N LYS A 18 -10.29 -8.69 -12.11
CA LYS A 18 -11.06 -7.44 -12.02
C LYS A 18 -10.28 -6.33 -11.32
N LEU A 19 -9.62 -6.65 -10.21
CA LEU A 19 -8.77 -5.70 -9.47
C LEU A 19 -7.56 -5.27 -10.31
N PHE A 20 -6.92 -6.21 -11.00
CA PHE A 20 -5.81 -5.90 -11.90
C PHE A 20 -6.27 -4.94 -13.02
N ASP A 21 -7.35 -5.24 -13.71
CA ASP A 21 -7.88 -4.40 -14.79
C ASP A 21 -8.26 -2.99 -14.29
N GLY A 22 -8.78 -2.89 -13.07
CA GLY A 22 -9.06 -1.60 -12.41
C GLY A 22 -7.79 -0.82 -12.06
N LEU A 23 -6.80 -1.51 -11.52
CA LEU A 23 -5.52 -0.92 -11.12
C LEU A 23 -4.73 -0.36 -12.31
N MET A 24 -4.90 -0.93 -13.50
CA MET A 24 -4.16 -0.53 -14.72
C MET A 24 -4.86 0.56 -15.52
N LYS A 25 -5.93 1.17 -14.98
CA LYS A 25 -6.74 2.21 -15.67
C LYS A 25 -6.67 3.54 -14.93
N TRP A 26 -6.93 4.59 -15.68
CA TRP A 26 -7.17 5.96 -15.19
C TRP A 26 -8.20 6.65 -16.09
N PRO A 27 -8.80 7.79 -15.67
CA PRO A 27 -9.76 8.54 -16.49
C PRO A 27 -9.18 8.97 -17.84
N ALA A 28 -10.01 9.04 -18.87
CA ALA A 28 -9.56 9.35 -20.24
C ALA A 28 -8.91 10.75 -20.37
N GLU A 29 -9.36 11.70 -19.56
CA GLU A 29 -8.81 13.06 -19.49
C GLU A 29 -7.51 13.17 -18.72
N PHE A 30 -7.16 12.18 -17.90
CA PHE A 30 -5.93 12.16 -17.12
C PHE A 30 -4.74 11.70 -17.96
N LYS A 31 -3.66 12.48 -17.97
CA LYS A 31 -2.45 12.20 -18.74
C LYS A 31 -1.27 11.90 -17.82
N PRO A 32 -1.02 10.64 -17.47
CA PRO A 32 0.11 10.30 -16.63
C PRO A 32 1.43 10.63 -17.33
N LEU A 33 2.49 10.85 -16.55
CA LEU A 33 3.84 11.01 -17.08
C LEU A 33 4.20 9.82 -17.98
N ARG A 34 4.67 10.07 -19.20
CA ARG A 34 4.99 9.06 -20.23
C ARG A 34 5.82 7.88 -19.71
N LYS A 35 6.80 8.18 -18.83
CA LYS A 35 7.65 7.14 -18.23
C LYS A 35 6.86 6.20 -17.34
N VAL A 36 5.90 6.72 -16.58
CA VAL A 36 5.05 5.94 -15.69
C VAL A 36 4.01 5.15 -16.48
N GLU A 37 3.42 5.77 -17.51
CA GLU A 37 2.52 5.08 -18.43
C GLU A 37 3.18 3.87 -19.06
N LYS A 38 4.39 4.03 -19.61
CA LYS A 38 5.15 2.92 -20.19
C LYS A 38 5.40 1.80 -19.17
N LEU A 39 5.79 2.16 -17.94
CA LEU A 39 6.02 1.19 -16.88
C LEU A 39 4.74 0.40 -16.54
N ILE A 40 3.58 1.05 -16.52
CA ILE A 40 2.29 0.36 -16.30
C ILE A 40 1.94 -0.54 -17.49
N GLN A 41 2.17 -0.08 -18.72
CA GLN A 41 1.96 -0.90 -19.92
C GLN A 41 2.85 -2.17 -19.95
N ASP A 42 4.09 -2.06 -19.49
CA ASP A 42 4.98 -3.21 -19.37
C ASP A 42 4.47 -4.24 -18.33
N LYS A 43 3.86 -3.78 -17.22
CA LYS A 43 3.19 -4.65 -16.24
C LYS A 43 1.95 -5.34 -16.82
N VAL A 44 1.17 -4.63 -17.65
CA VAL A 44 0.02 -5.22 -18.37
C VAL A 44 0.48 -6.33 -19.31
N LYS A 45 1.55 -6.12 -20.09
CA LYS A 45 2.13 -7.13 -20.98
C LYS A 45 2.62 -8.34 -20.21
N LEU A 46 3.36 -8.14 -19.12
CA LEU A 46 3.86 -9.21 -18.26
C LEU A 46 2.71 -10.13 -17.80
N TYR A 47 1.60 -9.54 -17.38
CA TYR A 47 0.43 -10.30 -16.95
C TYR A 47 -0.28 -11.01 -18.11
N GLN A 48 -0.47 -10.32 -19.24
CA GLN A 48 -1.20 -10.87 -20.40
C GLN A 48 -0.40 -11.97 -21.12
N ASP A 49 0.89 -11.76 -21.33
CA ASP A 49 1.72 -12.65 -22.15
C ASP A 49 2.31 -13.81 -21.33
N GLU A 50 2.67 -13.56 -20.07
CA GLU A 50 3.38 -14.54 -19.25
C GLU A 50 2.58 -15.02 -18.02
N GLN A 51 1.40 -14.47 -17.76
CA GLN A 51 0.60 -14.73 -16.56
C GLN A 51 1.39 -14.49 -15.25
N LYS A 52 2.29 -13.51 -15.28
CA LYS A 52 3.13 -13.11 -14.14
C LYS A 52 2.82 -11.70 -13.69
N ILE A 53 3.09 -11.43 -12.44
CA ILE A 53 3.07 -10.09 -11.84
C ILE A 53 4.38 -9.86 -11.10
N ASP A 54 4.81 -8.59 -11.07
CA ASP A 54 5.93 -8.19 -10.22
C ASP A 54 5.48 -7.93 -8.77
N TRP A 55 6.44 -7.80 -7.86
CA TRP A 55 6.18 -7.55 -6.44
C TRP A 55 5.34 -6.29 -6.19
N ALA A 56 5.59 -5.22 -6.95
CA ALA A 56 4.82 -3.98 -6.81
C ALA A 56 3.35 -4.16 -7.18
N THR A 57 3.07 -4.90 -8.25
CA THR A 57 1.70 -5.22 -8.65
C THR A 57 1.03 -6.15 -7.65
N ALA A 58 1.74 -7.15 -7.13
CA ALA A 58 1.23 -8.05 -6.10
C ALA A 58 0.85 -7.30 -4.81
N GLU A 59 1.71 -6.38 -4.37
CA GLU A 59 1.46 -5.51 -3.23
C GLU A 59 0.19 -4.68 -3.41
N LEU A 60 0.07 -3.98 -4.55
CA LEU A 60 -1.10 -3.14 -4.82
C LEU A 60 -2.39 -3.96 -4.96
N LEU A 61 -2.32 -5.17 -5.51
CA LEU A 61 -3.47 -6.08 -5.59
C LEU A 61 -3.90 -6.58 -4.21
N ALA A 62 -2.95 -6.87 -3.31
CA ALA A 62 -3.26 -7.23 -1.93
C ALA A 62 -3.99 -6.10 -1.20
N TYR A 63 -3.52 -4.85 -1.35
CA TYR A 63 -4.23 -3.70 -0.78
C TYR A 63 -5.61 -3.53 -1.41
N SER A 64 -5.72 -3.67 -2.74
CA SER A 64 -6.99 -3.54 -3.45
C SER A 64 -8.04 -4.55 -2.96
N SER A 65 -7.64 -5.79 -2.67
CA SER A 65 -8.56 -6.80 -2.14
C SER A 65 -9.10 -6.40 -0.76
N LEU A 66 -8.23 -5.93 0.13
CA LEU A 66 -8.65 -5.43 1.45
C LEU A 66 -9.62 -4.25 1.35
N LEU A 67 -9.33 -3.30 0.46
CA LEU A 67 -10.19 -2.13 0.27
C LEU A 67 -11.59 -2.53 -0.22
N THR A 68 -11.68 -3.47 -1.15
CA THR A 68 -12.97 -3.96 -1.65
C THR A 68 -13.74 -4.80 -0.62
N GLU A 69 -13.04 -5.42 0.34
CA GLU A 69 -13.62 -6.04 1.53
C GLU A 69 -14.03 -5.04 2.62
N GLY A 70 -13.87 -3.74 2.39
CA GLY A 70 -14.20 -2.71 3.36
C GLY A 70 -13.18 -2.51 4.47
N LYS A 71 -11.93 -2.97 4.27
CA LYS A 71 -10.83 -2.77 5.22
C LYS A 71 -10.02 -1.54 4.83
N ASP A 72 -9.89 -0.59 5.76
CA ASP A 72 -9.04 0.59 5.58
C ASP A 72 -7.57 0.17 5.41
N VAL A 73 -6.90 0.77 4.44
CA VAL A 73 -5.45 0.65 4.28
C VAL A 73 -4.83 2.05 4.37
N ARG A 74 -3.90 2.20 5.29
CA ARG A 74 -3.15 3.43 5.48
C ARG A 74 -1.66 3.17 5.34
N MET A 75 -0.98 3.99 4.57
CA MET A 75 0.46 3.90 4.37
C MET A 75 1.11 5.27 4.50
N SER A 76 2.20 5.34 5.21
CA SER A 76 3.04 6.53 5.24
C SER A 76 4.54 6.18 5.25
N GLY A 77 5.35 7.15 4.92
CA GLY A 77 6.81 7.02 4.89
C GLY A 77 7.44 8.00 3.90
N GLN A 78 8.72 7.78 3.63
CA GLN A 78 9.49 8.63 2.75
C GLN A 78 9.32 8.17 1.29
N ASP A 79 8.68 9.02 0.47
CA ASP A 79 8.44 8.78 -0.96
C ASP A 79 7.57 7.52 -1.25
N VAL A 80 6.67 7.17 -0.36
CA VAL A 80 5.85 5.94 -0.47
C VAL A 80 4.83 5.97 -1.60
N LYS A 81 4.35 7.15 -2.02
CA LYS A 81 3.40 7.29 -3.14
C LYS A 81 3.96 6.71 -4.43
N ARG A 82 5.24 6.95 -4.69
CA ARG A 82 5.98 6.40 -5.82
C ARG A 82 6.62 5.06 -5.47
N GLY A 83 7.17 4.95 -4.27
CA GLY A 83 8.03 3.89 -3.80
C GLY A 83 9.47 4.01 -4.33
N THR A 84 10.42 3.60 -3.52
CA THR A 84 11.85 3.60 -3.88
C THR A 84 12.08 2.85 -5.20
N PHE A 85 12.98 3.35 -6.04
CA PHE A 85 13.26 2.84 -7.39
C PHE A 85 12.04 2.80 -8.34
N SER A 86 11.09 3.70 -8.16
CA SER A 86 9.85 3.69 -8.96
C SER A 86 9.07 2.37 -8.83
N HIS A 87 9.09 1.77 -7.64
CA HIS A 87 8.52 0.46 -7.38
C HIS A 87 6.99 0.46 -7.46
N ARG A 88 6.32 1.37 -6.72
CA ARG A 88 4.88 1.28 -6.43
C ARG A 88 4.00 2.07 -7.39
N HIS A 89 4.25 3.35 -7.53
CA HIS A 89 3.36 4.28 -8.25
C HIS A 89 1.88 4.10 -7.88
N ALA A 90 1.57 4.10 -6.58
CA ALA A 90 0.19 4.04 -6.10
C ALA A 90 -0.61 5.30 -6.48
N VAL A 91 0.09 6.42 -6.54
CA VAL A 91 -0.44 7.72 -6.97
C VAL A 91 0.26 8.14 -8.26
N LEU A 92 -0.54 8.49 -9.27
CA LEU A 92 -0.08 9.07 -10.52
C LEU A 92 -0.24 10.58 -10.49
N TYR A 93 0.56 11.27 -11.29
CA TYR A 93 0.48 12.72 -11.48
C TYR A 93 0.17 13.04 -12.93
N ASP A 94 -0.79 13.93 -13.16
CA ASP A 94 -1.11 14.44 -14.49
C ASP A 94 0.03 15.33 -14.99
N GLU A 95 0.50 15.09 -16.22
CA GLU A 95 1.64 15.80 -16.83
C GLU A 95 1.40 17.30 -16.98
N SER A 96 0.14 17.70 -17.19
CA SER A 96 -0.25 19.08 -17.49
C SER A 96 -0.71 19.87 -16.27
N THR A 97 -1.45 19.19 -15.38
CA THR A 97 -2.13 19.85 -14.25
C THR A 97 -1.48 19.56 -12.91
N SER A 98 -0.59 18.56 -12.85
CA SER A 98 -0.01 18.02 -11.60
C SER A 98 -1.04 17.46 -10.60
N LEU A 99 -2.27 17.23 -11.03
CA LEU A 99 -3.28 16.61 -10.18
C LEU A 99 -2.92 15.16 -9.87
N GLU A 100 -3.20 14.76 -8.65
CA GLU A 100 -2.98 13.40 -8.18
C GLU A 100 -4.14 12.49 -8.55
N TYR A 101 -3.84 11.27 -9.00
CA TYR A 101 -4.78 10.19 -9.17
C TYR A 101 -4.33 8.98 -8.33
N ASN A 102 -5.07 8.68 -7.27
CA ASN A 102 -4.84 7.49 -6.44
C ASN A 102 -5.48 6.28 -7.10
N ARG A 103 -4.67 5.37 -7.62
CA ARG A 103 -5.11 4.21 -8.41
C ARG A 103 -5.98 3.23 -7.63
N LEU A 104 -5.89 3.23 -6.29
CA LEU A 104 -6.55 2.25 -5.43
C LEU A 104 -7.93 2.69 -4.92
N ASN A 105 -8.37 3.92 -5.20
CA ASN A 105 -9.63 4.44 -4.68
C ASN A 105 -10.79 4.41 -5.70
N HIS A 106 -10.72 3.53 -6.72
CA HIS A 106 -11.66 3.58 -7.84
C HIS A 106 -12.19 2.21 -8.30
N PHE A 107 -12.16 1.18 -7.44
CA PHE A 107 -12.65 -0.16 -7.80
C PHE A 107 -14.17 -0.29 -7.65
N THR A 108 -14.71 0.25 -6.57
CA THR A 108 -16.15 0.25 -6.28
C THR A 108 -16.54 1.53 -5.54
N GLU A 109 -17.82 1.90 -5.59
CA GLU A 109 -18.34 3.08 -4.88
C GLU A 109 -18.32 2.90 -3.35
N THR A 110 -18.36 1.66 -2.88
CA THR A 110 -18.50 1.32 -1.45
C THR A 110 -17.22 0.80 -0.80
N GLN A 111 -16.11 0.79 -1.52
CA GLN A 111 -14.84 0.34 -0.98
C GLN A 111 -14.33 1.23 0.16
N ALA A 112 -13.49 0.66 1.02
CA ALA A 112 -12.74 1.45 1.99
C ALA A 112 -11.66 2.31 1.28
N PRO A 113 -11.27 3.45 1.86
CA PRO A 113 -10.26 4.32 1.25
C PRO A 113 -8.83 3.82 1.48
N PHE A 114 -8.02 3.94 0.43
CA PHE A 114 -6.56 3.85 0.54
C PHE A 114 -5.98 5.23 0.85
N ARG A 115 -5.37 5.37 2.01
CA ARG A 115 -4.72 6.61 2.46
C ARG A 115 -3.22 6.46 2.41
N ILE A 116 -2.56 7.22 1.54
CA ILE A 116 -1.10 7.14 1.37
C ILE A 116 -0.47 8.53 1.44
N TYR A 117 0.60 8.68 2.23
CA TYR A 117 1.22 9.96 2.51
C TYR A 117 2.74 9.89 2.46
N ASN A 118 3.35 10.76 1.64
CA ASN A 118 4.77 11.04 1.78
C ASN A 118 4.99 11.89 3.03
N SER A 119 5.77 11.40 3.96
CA SER A 119 6.07 12.09 5.20
C SER A 119 7.41 12.83 5.11
N LEU A 120 7.46 14.02 5.71
CA LEU A 120 8.68 14.81 5.92
C LEU A 120 9.24 14.63 7.33
N LEU A 121 8.58 13.84 8.18
CA LEU A 121 9.02 13.58 9.54
C LEU A 121 10.16 12.56 9.56
N SER A 122 10.92 12.56 10.65
CA SER A 122 11.89 11.51 10.93
C SER A 122 11.24 10.14 11.08
N GLU A 123 11.99 9.08 10.85
CA GLU A 123 11.49 7.70 10.86
C GLU A 123 10.78 7.34 12.17
N TYR A 124 11.38 7.68 13.33
CA TYR A 124 10.73 7.39 14.62
C TYR A 124 9.42 8.18 14.80
N ALA A 125 9.34 9.41 14.30
CA ALA A 125 8.14 10.22 14.44
C ALA A 125 7.00 9.68 13.57
N VAL A 126 7.31 9.27 12.33
CA VAL A 126 6.33 8.64 11.43
C VAL A 126 5.86 7.31 12.00
N LEU A 127 6.79 6.43 12.37
CA LEU A 127 6.44 5.12 12.91
C LEU A 127 5.66 5.24 14.23
N GLY A 128 6.05 6.17 15.10
CA GLY A 128 5.32 6.44 16.34
C GLY A 128 3.89 6.93 16.09
N PHE A 129 3.70 7.77 15.08
CA PHE A 129 2.37 8.21 14.66
C PHE A 129 1.53 7.03 14.13
N GLU A 130 2.08 6.23 13.23
CA GLU A 130 1.37 5.10 12.63
C GLU A 130 1.05 4.01 13.67
N TYR A 131 1.95 3.78 14.63
CA TYR A 131 1.66 2.91 15.76
C TYR A 131 0.46 3.41 16.59
N GLY A 132 0.43 4.71 16.93
CA GLY A 132 -0.71 5.31 17.61
C GLY A 132 -2.00 5.25 16.80
N TYR A 133 -1.91 5.41 15.48
CA TYR A 133 -3.05 5.25 14.57
C TYR A 133 -3.59 3.82 14.57
N ALA A 134 -2.71 2.81 14.51
CA ALA A 134 -3.09 1.40 14.56
C ALA A 134 -3.78 1.05 15.89
N LEU A 135 -3.30 1.57 17.02
CA LEU A 135 -3.95 1.40 18.32
C LEU A 135 -5.37 1.97 18.36
N ALA A 136 -5.59 3.11 17.69
CA ALA A 136 -6.89 3.77 17.62
C ALA A 136 -7.83 3.12 16.58
N ASN A 137 -7.28 2.49 15.53
CA ASN A 137 -8.04 1.83 14.48
C ASN A 137 -7.49 0.41 14.22
N PRO A 138 -7.78 -0.56 15.10
CA PRO A 138 -7.21 -1.91 15.05
C PRO A 138 -7.72 -2.76 13.86
N ASN A 139 -8.73 -2.28 13.13
CA ASN A 139 -9.28 -2.98 11.95
C ASN A 139 -8.68 -2.50 10.63
N ALA A 140 -7.79 -1.51 10.66
CA ALA A 140 -7.09 -1.03 9.48
C ALA A 140 -5.76 -1.75 9.30
N LEU A 141 -5.34 -1.97 8.05
CA LEU A 141 -3.95 -2.27 7.74
C LEU A 141 -3.16 -0.96 7.75
N VAL A 142 -2.26 -0.82 8.71
CA VAL A 142 -1.41 0.37 8.85
C VAL A 142 0.03 0.01 8.52
N LEU A 143 0.62 0.77 7.60
CA LEU A 143 1.96 0.52 7.06
C LEU A 143 2.83 1.75 7.21
N TRP A 144 4.02 1.54 7.70
CA TRP A 144 5.12 2.49 7.57
C TRP A 144 6.23 1.88 6.70
N GLU A 145 6.73 2.65 5.76
CA GLU A 145 7.86 2.24 4.91
C GLU A 145 9.00 3.24 5.06
N ALA A 146 10.16 2.76 5.52
CA ALA A 146 11.40 3.50 5.38
C ALA A 146 11.79 3.58 3.90
N GLN A 147 12.41 4.66 3.45
CA GLN A 147 12.85 4.78 2.06
C GLN A 147 13.86 3.68 1.67
N PHE A 148 14.72 3.33 2.61
CA PHE A 148 15.59 2.15 2.55
C PHE A 148 15.57 1.47 3.92
N GLY A 149 15.73 0.16 3.95
CA GLY A 149 15.76 -0.63 5.18
C GLY A 149 16.81 -0.15 6.20
N ASP A 150 17.90 0.43 5.71
CA ASP A 150 18.98 1.02 6.55
C ASP A 150 18.48 2.14 7.46
N PHE A 151 17.42 2.85 7.07
CA PHE A 151 16.84 3.94 7.87
C PHE A 151 15.92 3.45 8.98
N CYS A 152 15.66 2.14 9.06
CA CYS A 152 14.92 1.54 10.17
C CYS A 152 15.61 1.81 11.53
N ASN A 153 16.92 1.99 11.56
CA ASN A 153 17.66 2.34 12.75
C ASN A 153 17.20 3.66 13.40
N GLY A 154 16.77 4.62 12.58
CA GLY A 154 16.18 5.89 13.06
C GLY A 154 14.84 5.72 13.75
N ALA A 155 14.15 4.59 13.55
CA ALA A 155 12.88 4.24 14.17
C ALA A 155 13.02 3.18 15.28
N GLN A 156 14.23 2.68 15.56
CA GLN A 156 14.49 1.55 16.47
C GLN A 156 13.89 1.76 17.87
N ILE A 157 13.90 2.97 18.34
CA ILE A 157 13.33 3.35 19.64
C ILE A 157 11.82 3.02 19.72
N ILE A 158 11.08 3.26 18.64
CA ILE A 158 9.65 2.93 18.57
C ILE A 158 9.44 1.43 18.45
N ILE A 159 10.27 0.76 17.66
CA ILE A 159 10.20 -0.69 17.50
C ILE A 159 10.41 -1.37 18.86
N ASP A 160 11.49 -1.05 19.55
CA ASP A 160 11.86 -1.72 20.79
C ASP A 160 10.96 -1.39 21.97
N GLN A 161 10.60 -0.10 22.12
CA GLN A 161 9.89 0.36 23.33
C GLN A 161 8.38 0.28 23.21
N PHE A 162 7.83 0.34 22.00
CA PHE A 162 6.39 0.38 21.80
C PHE A 162 5.88 -0.84 21.03
N ILE A 163 6.41 -1.17 19.86
CA ILE A 163 5.87 -2.25 19.03
C ILE A 163 6.20 -3.62 19.65
N ALA A 164 7.48 -3.92 19.86
CA ALA A 164 7.91 -5.21 20.39
C ALA A 164 7.42 -5.48 21.83
N GLY A 165 7.22 -4.42 22.61
CA GLY A 165 6.73 -4.52 23.99
C GLY A 165 5.21 -4.36 24.16
N ALA A 166 4.46 -4.15 23.08
CA ALA A 166 3.05 -3.73 23.13
C ALA A 166 2.15 -4.72 23.87
N GLU A 167 2.26 -6.01 23.58
CA GLU A 167 1.48 -7.05 24.24
C GLU A 167 1.77 -7.12 25.73
N THR A 168 3.05 -7.12 26.10
CA THR A 168 3.48 -7.24 27.51
C THR A 168 3.16 -6.00 28.34
N LYS A 169 3.42 -4.81 27.77
CA LYS A 169 3.26 -3.54 28.51
C LYS A 169 1.82 -3.05 28.55
N TRP A 170 1.08 -3.19 27.46
CA TRP A 170 -0.26 -2.57 27.29
C TRP A 170 -1.34 -3.54 26.88
N GLN A 171 -1.03 -4.83 26.74
CA GLN A 171 -1.98 -5.85 26.30
C GLN A 171 -2.61 -5.52 24.93
N ARG A 172 -1.81 -4.97 24.01
CA ARG A 172 -2.17 -4.62 22.66
C ARG A 172 -1.32 -5.40 21.66
N MET A 173 -1.91 -5.91 20.60
CA MET A 173 -1.26 -6.74 19.57
C MET A 173 -1.40 -6.12 18.17
N ASN A 174 -1.49 -4.82 18.07
CA ASN A 174 -1.64 -4.11 16.81
C ASN A 174 -0.28 -3.77 16.21
#